data_0b45878d6d789dd1713580adee4b4f04
#
_entry.id   0b45878d6d789dd1713580adee4b4f04
#
_cell.length_a   1.000
_cell.length_b   1.000
_cell.length_c   1.000
_cell.angle_alpha   90.00
_cell.angle_beta   90.00
_cell.angle_gamma   90.00
#
_symmetry.space_group_name_H-M   'P 1'
#
loop_
_entity.id
_entity.type
_entity.pdbx_description
1 polymer ?
#
loop_
_entity_poly.entity_id
_entity_poly.type
_entity_poly.pdbx_seq_one_letter_code
_entity_poly.pdbx_strand_id
1 'polypeptide(L)'
;MVATGGNLYLQCLMILGGAIIAAPLFKRLGLGTVLGYLAAGITIGPVASLIADGEEFLHFSELGVVFLLFIIGLELKPSRLWSLRHSIFGLGSAQVLLCGAALTALGIYFAGLSTEAGIIIGFGLALSSTAFAMQVLEDRAETNQKHGQRAFAILLFQDLAIVPILAIIPALSPNEPSQASAGFHLATAIAAIAALVVAGRYLINPMFRIIANTGAREVMIAAALFVVLGSASLLQAAGLSMAMGAFIAGVLLAESSYRHELEADIEPFRGIFLGLFFVAVGLSLNLSVILQYWKIIVLAVPVFMVTKIVIIYLLCRIFRSSHNDAVRIAFLLPQGGEFAFVLFSAATAAGIISSALGSELVAAVTVSMALTPLSVAIGSKLLIKDKTVDVIEENFDGAGSDVLMIGFSRYGQIAAQILLAGGIDVTVIDSSPNRVRAAGKFGFRIYFGDGTRKDVLEASGIRKAKIVAVCTHKKETTNHIVNLIQSEYPDVRLFVRSYDREHTLQLRAQGVEYELRETFESGLLFGQRTLEGLGMAEAQAYGIREEVRQRDEDRLHVQASEGIMAGRHLLFNKPVTPEPLVKPTREGQRIDKGPEDIVVPSSPQAVPAE
;
A
#
# COMPACT_ATOMS: atom_id res chain seq x y z
N MET A 1 -28.45 -7.72 41.46
CA MET A 1 -27.10 -7.58 42.04
C MET A 1 -26.30 -8.77 41.58
N VAL A 2 -25.64 -8.67 40.43
CA VAL A 2 -24.63 -9.61 39.96
C VAL A 2 -23.37 -8.79 39.78
N ALA A 3 -22.30 -9.25 40.37
CA ALA A 3 -21.05 -8.56 40.63
C ALA A 3 -20.48 -7.84 39.39
N THR A 4 -20.30 -6.56 39.54
CA THR A 4 -19.55 -5.64 38.69
C THR A 4 -18.05 -5.87 38.84
N GLY A 5 -17.58 -7.01 38.34
CA GLY A 5 -16.20 -7.40 38.25
C GLY A 5 -16.08 -8.42 37.15
N GLY A 6 -16.55 -8.05 35.94
CA GLY A 6 -16.35 -8.88 34.76
C GLY A 6 -14.86 -9.13 34.63
N ASN A 7 -14.45 -10.40 34.66
CA ASN A 7 -13.07 -10.80 34.54
C ASN A 7 -12.48 -10.13 33.28
N LEU A 8 -11.58 -9.14 33.46
CA LEU A 8 -10.94 -8.35 32.40
C LEU A 8 -10.41 -9.27 31.30
N TYR A 9 -9.90 -10.45 31.66
CA TYR A 9 -9.43 -11.47 30.69
C TYR A 9 -10.56 -11.97 29.78
N LEU A 10 -11.78 -12.17 30.32
CA LEU A 10 -12.92 -12.62 29.54
C LEU A 10 -13.39 -11.53 28.57
N GLN A 11 -13.39 -10.29 29.01
CA GLN A 11 -13.73 -9.14 28.15
C GLN A 11 -12.72 -8.99 27.02
N CYS A 12 -11.41 -9.04 27.32
CA CYS A 12 -10.36 -9.04 26.31
C CYS A 12 -10.51 -10.21 25.34
N LEU A 13 -10.85 -11.41 25.82
CA LEU A 13 -11.07 -12.58 24.97
C LEU A 13 -12.26 -12.38 24.02
N MET A 14 -13.35 -11.83 24.50
CA MET A 14 -14.54 -11.52 23.69
C MET A 14 -14.22 -10.48 22.60
N ILE A 15 -13.51 -9.40 22.96
CA ILE A 15 -13.10 -8.35 22.03
C ILE A 15 -12.18 -8.91 20.95
N LEU A 16 -11.14 -9.64 21.34
CA LEU A 16 -10.21 -10.27 20.39
C LEU A 16 -10.91 -11.30 19.52
N GLY A 17 -11.77 -12.14 20.10
CA GLY A 17 -12.54 -13.15 19.37
C GLY A 17 -13.47 -12.52 18.33
N GLY A 18 -14.20 -11.47 18.71
CA GLY A 18 -15.05 -10.71 17.79
C GLY A 18 -14.26 -10.06 16.66
N ALA A 19 -13.12 -9.44 17.00
CA ALA A 19 -12.23 -8.81 16.02
C ALA A 19 -11.66 -9.83 15.00
N ILE A 20 -11.19 -11.00 15.48
CA ILE A 20 -10.63 -12.07 14.65
C ILE A 20 -11.67 -12.63 13.67
N ILE A 21 -12.93 -12.68 14.04
CA ILE A 21 -14.01 -13.17 13.19
C ILE A 21 -14.50 -12.09 12.22
N ALA A 22 -14.82 -10.90 12.75
CA ALA A 22 -15.48 -9.86 11.97
C ALA A 22 -14.53 -9.17 10.96
N ALA A 23 -13.28 -8.89 11.31
CA ALA A 23 -12.38 -8.18 10.43
C ALA A 23 -12.09 -8.94 9.11
N PRO A 24 -11.75 -10.25 9.10
CA PRO A 24 -11.58 -11.00 7.86
C PRO A 24 -12.88 -11.15 7.06
N LEU A 25 -14.03 -11.30 7.75
CA LEU A 25 -15.33 -11.42 7.09
C LEU A 25 -15.64 -10.14 6.30
N PHE A 26 -15.55 -8.97 6.94
CA PHE A 26 -15.82 -7.68 6.30
C PHE A 26 -14.80 -7.36 5.21
N LYS A 27 -13.53 -7.75 5.39
CA LYS A 27 -12.50 -7.63 4.36
C LYS A 27 -12.86 -8.45 3.11
N ARG A 28 -13.35 -9.70 3.28
CA ARG A 28 -13.81 -10.55 2.16
C ARG A 28 -15.01 -9.97 1.44
N LEU A 29 -15.89 -9.25 2.15
CA LEU A 29 -17.05 -8.54 1.58
C LEU A 29 -16.66 -7.22 0.88
N GLY A 30 -15.37 -6.84 0.87
CA GLY A 30 -14.90 -5.58 0.28
C GLY A 30 -15.23 -4.34 1.11
N LEU A 31 -15.63 -4.51 2.38
CA LEU A 31 -16.01 -3.43 3.30
C LEU A 31 -14.86 -2.93 4.19
N GLY A 32 -13.68 -3.57 4.10
CA GLY A 32 -12.52 -3.22 4.91
C GLY A 32 -12.55 -3.73 6.35
N THR A 33 -11.37 -3.77 6.99
CA THR A 33 -11.21 -4.31 8.36
C THR A 33 -11.80 -3.40 9.43
N VAL A 34 -11.77 -2.08 9.22
CA VAL A 34 -12.29 -1.07 10.17
C VAL A 34 -13.78 -1.28 10.45
N LEU A 35 -14.58 -1.47 9.41
CA LEU A 35 -16.01 -1.76 9.57
C LEU A 35 -16.24 -3.11 10.27
N GLY A 36 -15.35 -4.08 10.09
CA GLY A 36 -15.38 -5.34 10.81
C GLY A 36 -15.18 -5.16 12.32
N TYR A 37 -14.19 -4.36 12.71
CA TYR A 37 -13.95 -4.03 14.12
C TYR A 37 -15.11 -3.28 14.76
N LEU A 38 -15.67 -2.28 14.09
CA LEU A 38 -16.88 -1.57 14.54
C LEU A 38 -18.06 -2.53 14.71
N ALA A 39 -18.30 -3.40 13.74
CA ALA A 39 -19.39 -4.39 13.80
C ALA A 39 -19.20 -5.38 14.96
N ALA A 40 -17.97 -5.82 15.23
CA ALA A 40 -17.65 -6.63 16.41
C ALA A 40 -18.03 -5.91 17.70
N GLY A 41 -17.62 -4.64 17.84
CA GLY A 41 -17.95 -3.81 19.00
C GLY A 41 -19.46 -3.62 19.19
N ILE A 42 -20.19 -3.30 18.13
CA ILE A 42 -21.64 -3.16 18.14
C ILE A 42 -22.32 -4.47 18.57
N THR A 43 -21.83 -5.60 18.07
CA THR A 43 -22.40 -6.91 18.38
C THR A 43 -22.16 -7.29 19.83
N ILE A 44 -20.95 -7.11 20.36
CA ILE A 44 -20.57 -7.48 21.73
C ILE A 44 -21.22 -6.54 22.76
N GLY A 45 -21.26 -5.24 22.48
CA GLY A 45 -21.82 -4.21 23.36
C GLY A 45 -23.32 -4.04 23.19
N PRO A 46 -23.76 -3.08 22.37
CA PRO A 46 -25.19 -2.67 22.31
C PRO A 46 -26.17 -3.79 21.95
N VAL A 47 -25.76 -4.78 21.12
CA VAL A 47 -26.66 -5.86 20.68
C VAL A 47 -26.72 -7.02 21.68
N ALA A 48 -25.56 -7.55 22.08
CA ALA A 48 -25.49 -8.73 22.94
C ALA A 48 -25.38 -8.39 24.43
N SER A 49 -25.09 -7.12 24.78
CA SER A 49 -24.91 -6.62 26.16
C SER A 49 -23.93 -7.46 26.99
N LEU A 50 -22.88 -8.02 26.33
CA LEU A 50 -21.86 -8.86 26.96
C LEU A 50 -20.84 -8.01 27.75
N ILE A 51 -20.62 -6.77 27.35
CA ILE A 51 -19.76 -5.79 28.00
C ILE A 51 -20.60 -4.53 28.25
N ALA A 52 -20.77 -4.14 29.50
CA ALA A 52 -21.60 -3.01 29.89
C ALA A 52 -20.82 -1.68 29.91
N ASP A 53 -19.54 -1.71 30.30
CA ASP A 53 -18.70 -0.53 30.45
C ASP A 53 -17.70 -0.41 29.29
N GLY A 54 -18.17 0.18 28.17
CA GLY A 54 -17.30 0.51 27.04
C GLY A 54 -16.31 1.66 27.28
N GLU A 55 -16.58 2.51 28.30
CA GLU A 55 -15.78 3.71 28.57
C GLU A 55 -14.38 3.40 29.11
N GLU A 56 -14.23 2.38 29.98
CA GLU A 56 -12.88 1.96 30.43
C GLU A 56 -12.01 1.47 29.27
N PHE A 57 -12.61 0.76 28.29
CA PHE A 57 -11.91 0.32 27.09
C PHE A 57 -11.59 1.46 26.13
N LEU A 58 -12.40 2.53 26.12
CA LEU A 58 -12.14 3.71 25.30
C LEU A 58 -10.81 4.37 25.67
N HIS A 59 -10.57 4.61 26.97
CA HIS A 59 -9.32 5.21 27.44
C HIS A 59 -8.08 4.37 27.07
N PHE A 60 -8.18 3.04 27.19
CA PHE A 60 -7.07 2.17 26.79
C PHE A 60 -6.90 2.11 25.27
N SER A 61 -7.99 2.21 24.54
CA SER A 61 -7.99 2.19 23.08
C SER A 61 -7.49 3.49 22.44
N GLU A 62 -7.49 4.61 23.18
CA GLU A 62 -6.87 5.88 22.73
C GLU A 62 -5.38 5.70 22.39
N LEU A 63 -4.71 4.73 23.02
CA LEU A 63 -3.35 4.33 22.63
C LEU A 63 -3.25 3.90 21.16
N GLY A 64 -4.32 3.32 20.62
CA GLY A 64 -4.37 2.94 19.20
C GLY A 64 -4.25 4.14 18.27
N VAL A 65 -4.89 5.24 18.64
CA VAL A 65 -4.82 6.51 17.91
C VAL A 65 -3.43 7.15 18.06
N VAL A 66 -2.86 7.06 19.27
CA VAL A 66 -1.50 7.55 19.55
C VAL A 66 -0.49 6.83 18.66
N PHE A 67 -0.54 5.49 18.59
CA PHE A 67 0.36 4.71 17.71
C PHE A 67 0.08 4.96 16.23
N LEU A 68 -1.19 5.07 15.84
CA LEU A 68 -1.54 5.40 14.45
C LEU A 68 -0.91 6.73 14.01
N LEU A 69 -1.09 7.79 14.80
CA LEU A 69 -0.57 9.11 14.45
C LEU A 69 0.96 9.20 14.52
N PHE A 70 1.59 8.43 15.42
CA PHE A 70 3.04 8.28 15.42
C PHE A 70 3.55 7.70 14.12
N ILE A 71 2.96 6.58 13.64
CA ILE A 71 3.36 5.94 12.37
C ILE A 71 3.11 6.88 11.20
N ILE A 72 1.97 7.56 11.14
CA ILE A 72 1.69 8.55 10.10
C ILE A 72 2.76 9.64 10.11
N GLY A 73 3.13 10.15 11.29
CA GLY A 73 4.25 11.08 11.43
C GLY A 73 5.56 10.51 10.89
N LEU A 74 5.87 9.26 11.21
CA LEU A 74 7.09 8.55 10.79
C LEU A 74 7.13 8.30 9.27
N GLU A 75 6.00 8.07 8.63
CA GLU A 75 5.88 7.85 7.18
C GLU A 75 6.05 9.13 6.36
N LEU A 76 5.96 10.31 6.97
CA LEU A 76 6.08 11.61 6.29
C LEU A 76 7.52 11.86 5.80
N LYS A 77 7.87 11.31 4.63
CA LYS A 77 9.15 11.60 3.96
C LYS A 77 9.15 13.02 3.37
N PRO A 78 10.01 13.92 3.83
CA PRO A 78 10.08 15.31 3.33
C PRO A 78 10.27 15.38 1.82
N SER A 79 11.07 14.47 1.23
CA SER A 79 11.32 14.41 -0.21
C SER A 79 10.05 14.09 -1.03
N ARG A 80 9.19 13.19 -0.54
CA ARG A 80 7.92 12.82 -1.20
C ARG A 80 6.89 13.93 -1.05
N LEU A 81 6.81 14.55 0.14
CA LEU A 81 5.98 15.74 0.38
C LEU A 81 6.36 16.88 -0.58
N TRP A 82 7.67 17.11 -0.77
CA TRP A 82 8.16 18.16 -1.65
C TRP A 82 7.82 17.91 -3.13
N SER A 83 7.90 16.67 -3.60
CA SER A 83 7.57 16.32 -4.99
C SER A 83 6.08 16.52 -5.31
N LEU A 84 5.19 16.27 -4.35
CA LEU A 84 3.74 16.38 -4.49
C LEU A 84 3.15 17.66 -3.86
N ARG A 85 3.99 18.61 -3.41
CA ARG A 85 3.57 19.79 -2.62
C ARG A 85 2.41 20.58 -3.21
N HIS A 86 2.35 20.76 -4.53
CA HIS A 86 1.26 21.50 -5.19
C HIS A 86 -0.09 20.76 -5.10
N SER A 87 -0.08 19.44 -5.13
CA SER A 87 -1.29 18.64 -4.98
C SER A 87 -1.68 18.51 -3.50
N ILE A 88 -0.72 18.35 -2.61
CA ILE A 88 -0.96 18.21 -1.16
C ILE A 88 -1.45 19.55 -0.59
N PHE A 89 -0.64 20.60 -0.68
CA PHE A 89 -0.94 21.90 -0.08
C PHE A 89 -1.87 22.79 -0.93
N GLY A 90 -2.03 22.49 -2.22
CA GLY A 90 -3.00 23.17 -3.07
C GLY A 90 -4.37 22.47 -3.06
N LEU A 91 -4.47 21.31 -3.70
CA LEU A 91 -5.73 20.59 -3.84
C LEU A 91 -6.23 20.03 -2.50
N GLY A 92 -5.33 19.43 -1.69
CA GLY A 92 -5.69 18.87 -0.39
C GLY A 92 -6.16 19.91 0.60
N SER A 93 -5.45 21.05 0.75
CA SER A 93 -5.87 22.13 1.65
C SER A 93 -7.19 22.76 1.19
N ALA A 94 -7.35 23.01 -0.11
CA ALA A 94 -8.59 23.56 -0.66
C ALA A 94 -9.78 22.59 -0.40
N GLN A 95 -9.57 21.29 -0.51
CA GLN A 95 -10.60 20.29 -0.23
C GLN A 95 -11.01 20.32 1.25
N VAL A 96 -10.05 20.26 2.20
CA VAL A 96 -10.37 20.27 3.64
C VAL A 96 -11.07 21.57 4.03
N LEU A 97 -10.57 22.71 3.57
CA LEU A 97 -11.15 24.01 3.92
C LEU A 97 -12.55 24.20 3.33
N LEU A 98 -12.75 23.90 2.05
CA LEU A 98 -14.04 24.13 1.39
C LEU A 98 -15.08 23.09 1.81
N CYS A 99 -14.71 21.81 1.93
CA CYS A 99 -15.63 20.79 2.45
C CYS A 99 -15.95 21.06 3.93
N GLY A 100 -14.93 21.38 4.74
CA GLY A 100 -15.11 21.72 6.15
C GLY A 100 -16.05 22.92 6.33
N ALA A 101 -15.79 24.02 5.63
CA ALA A 101 -16.63 25.22 5.69
C ALA A 101 -18.07 24.97 5.21
N ALA A 102 -18.25 24.24 4.09
CA ALA A 102 -19.57 23.92 3.57
C ALA A 102 -20.37 23.03 4.53
N LEU A 103 -19.73 22.00 5.09
CA LEU A 103 -20.38 21.10 6.05
C LEU A 103 -20.65 21.79 7.39
N THR A 104 -19.75 22.68 7.85
CA THR A 104 -19.99 23.58 8.98
C THR A 104 -21.23 24.43 8.76
N ALA A 105 -21.33 25.10 7.61
CA ALA A 105 -22.48 25.91 7.27
C ALA A 105 -23.78 25.09 7.24
N LEU A 106 -23.76 23.90 6.61
CA LEU A 106 -24.90 22.98 6.63
C LEU A 106 -25.30 22.60 8.05
N GLY A 107 -24.34 22.28 8.92
CA GLY A 107 -24.60 21.96 10.32
C GLY A 107 -25.23 23.11 11.11
N ILE A 108 -24.72 24.32 10.96
CA ILE A 108 -25.24 25.52 11.65
C ILE A 108 -26.62 25.89 11.12
N TYR A 109 -26.78 26.05 9.80
CA TYR A 109 -28.02 26.61 9.24
C TYR A 109 -29.17 25.61 9.11
N PHE A 110 -28.88 24.31 8.92
CA PHE A 110 -29.94 23.30 8.70
C PHE A 110 -30.11 22.35 9.89
N ALA A 111 -29.03 22.03 10.63
CA ALA A 111 -29.13 21.19 11.81
C ALA A 111 -29.21 22.00 13.12
N GLY A 112 -29.08 23.33 13.11
CA GLY A 112 -29.18 24.18 14.29
C GLY A 112 -28.03 23.99 15.29
N LEU A 113 -26.86 23.56 14.83
CA LEU A 113 -25.68 23.35 15.68
C LEU A 113 -25.09 24.69 16.13
N SER A 114 -24.44 24.69 17.32
CA SER A 114 -23.60 25.82 17.73
C SER A 114 -22.43 25.98 16.75
N THR A 115 -21.84 27.17 16.73
CA THR A 115 -20.69 27.45 15.83
C THR A 115 -19.52 26.49 16.11
N GLU A 116 -19.22 26.24 17.37
CA GLU A 116 -18.13 25.38 17.85
C GLU A 116 -18.37 23.93 17.41
N ALA A 117 -19.57 23.39 17.70
CA ALA A 117 -19.97 22.06 17.27
C ALA A 117 -19.97 21.93 15.73
N GLY A 118 -20.52 22.94 15.05
CA GLY A 118 -20.56 23.00 13.58
C GLY A 118 -19.17 22.93 12.95
N ILE A 119 -18.19 23.67 13.48
CA ILE A 119 -16.79 23.64 13.01
C ILE A 119 -16.20 22.24 13.16
N ILE A 120 -16.27 21.66 14.38
CA ILE A 120 -15.69 20.35 14.64
C ILE A 120 -16.33 19.27 13.78
N ILE A 121 -17.67 19.28 13.67
CA ILE A 121 -18.41 18.30 12.86
C ILE A 121 -18.11 18.48 11.37
N GLY A 122 -18.13 19.71 10.89
CA GLY A 122 -17.88 20.00 9.48
C GLY A 122 -16.48 19.59 9.03
N PHE A 123 -15.45 19.96 9.79
CA PHE A 123 -14.08 19.58 9.48
C PHE A 123 -13.82 18.09 9.72
N GLY A 124 -14.44 17.48 10.74
CA GLY A 124 -14.35 16.02 10.97
C GLY A 124 -14.94 15.22 9.82
N LEU A 125 -16.12 15.60 9.31
CA LEU A 125 -16.74 14.97 8.14
C LEU A 125 -16.02 15.29 6.81
N ALA A 126 -15.25 16.38 6.73
CA ALA A 126 -14.45 16.71 5.56
C ALA A 126 -13.29 15.72 5.34
N LEU A 127 -12.79 15.08 6.40
CA LEU A 127 -11.77 14.05 6.33
C LEU A 127 -12.36 12.76 5.77
N SER A 128 -11.56 12.02 4.99
CA SER A 128 -11.97 10.76 4.35
C SER A 128 -11.09 9.61 4.84
N SER A 129 -11.57 8.38 4.76
CA SER A 129 -10.79 7.20 5.17
C SER A 129 -9.65 6.92 4.20
N THR A 130 -8.42 7.06 4.68
CA THR A 130 -7.19 6.78 3.94
C THR A 130 -7.07 5.28 3.67
N ALA A 131 -7.29 4.45 4.68
CA ALA A 131 -7.18 3.00 4.56
C ALA A 131 -8.15 2.44 3.50
N PHE A 132 -9.41 2.89 3.52
CA PHE A 132 -10.43 2.41 2.57
C PHE A 132 -10.16 2.88 1.14
N ALA A 133 -9.82 4.15 0.97
CA ALA A 133 -9.57 4.72 -0.35
C ALA A 133 -8.33 4.07 -1.01
N MET A 134 -7.26 3.86 -0.25
CA MET A 134 -6.05 3.19 -0.74
C MET A 134 -6.32 1.74 -1.10
N GLN A 135 -7.07 1.00 -0.30
CA GLN A 135 -7.47 -0.37 -0.61
C GLN A 135 -8.22 -0.46 -1.95
N VAL A 136 -9.19 0.44 -2.18
CA VAL A 136 -9.93 0.46 -3.46
C VAL A 136 -9.01 0.76 -4.65
N LEU A 137 -8.03 1.66 -4.49
CA LEU A 137 -7.06 1.98 -5.55
C LEU A 137 -6.09 0.81 -5.82
N GLU A 138 -5.67 0.09 -4.78
CA GLU A 138 -4.80 -1.08 -4.89
C GLU A 138 -5.51 -2.25 -5.56
N ASP A 139 -6.72 -2.58 -5.14
CA ASP A 139 -7.54 -3.65 -5.72
C ASP A 139 -7.80 -3.43 -7.24
N ARG A 140 -7.81 -2.16 -7.67
CA ARG A 140 -7.98 -1.77 -9.09
C ARG A 140 -6.66 -1.52 -9.82
N ALA A 141 -5.51 -1.66 -9.16
CA ALA A 141 -4.19 -1.30 -9.69
C ALA A 141 -4.12 0.16 -10.22
N GLU A 142 -4.84 1.08 -9.57
CA GLU A 142 -4.98 2.49 -9.97
C GLU A 142 -4.11 3.45 -9.14
N THR A 143 -3.38 2.97 -8.14
CA THR A 143 -2.56 3.78 -7.21
C THR A 143 -1.53 4.67 -7.93
N ASN A 144 -0.92 4.16 -9.00
CA ASN A 144 0.08 4.89 -9.77
C ASN A 144 -0.51 5.74 -10.92
N GLN A 145 -1.82 5.70 -11.13
CA GLN A 145 -2.49 6.54 -12.13
C GLN A 145 -2.65 7.98 -11.62
N LYS A 146 -2.89 8.94 -12.54
CA LYS A 146 -3.00 10.38 -12.21
C LYS A 146 -4.05 10.66 -11.13
N HIS A 147 -5.21 10.03 -11.23
CA HIS A 147 -6.27 10.19 -10.23
C HIS A 147 -5.90 9.54 -8.89
N GLY A 148 -5.24 8.36 -8.89
CA GLY A 148 -4.77 7.71 -7.67
C GLY A 148 -3.73 8.55 -6.93
N GLN A 149 -2.73 9.10 -7.63
CA GLN A 149 -1.73 9.98 -7.04
C GLN A 149 -2.35 11.28 -6.47
N ARG A 150 -3.36 11.85 -7.12
CA ARG A 150 -4.07 13.04 -6.61
C ARG A 150 -4.97 12.72 -5.43
N ALA A 151 -5.69 11.59 -5.46
CA ALA A 151 -6.46 11.11 -4.30
C ALA A 151 -5.55 10.90 -3.10
N PHE A 152 -4.41 10.23 -3.29
CA PHE A 152 -3.40 10.05 -2.26
C PHE A 152 -2.87 11.40 -1.70
N ALA A 153 -2.64 12.39 -2.56
CA ALA A 153 -2.19 13.71 -2.12
C ALA A 153 -3.24 14.43 -1.26
N ILE A 154 -4.53 14.29 -1.58
CA ILE A 154 -5.63 14.83 -0.76
C ILE A 154 -5.65 14.12 0.60
N LEU A 155 -5.63 12.79 0.62
CA LEU A 155 -5.64 11.99 1.84
C LEU A 155 -4.44 12.33 2.75
N LEU A 156 -3.25 12.45 2.17
CA LEU A 156 -2.05 12.82 2.92
C LEU A 156 -2.16 14.22 3.56
N PHE A 157 -2.81 15.17 2.89
CA PHE A 157 -3.10 16.47 3.52
C PHE A 157 -4.14 16.34 4.63
N GLN A 158 -5.16 15.52 4.45
CA GLN A 158 -6.18 15.26 5.50
C GLN A 158 -5.54 14.65 6.75
N ASP A 159 -4.62 13.69 6.57
CA ASP A 159 -3.87 13.08 7.67
C ASP A 159 -2.99 14.11 8.42
N LEU A 160 -2.46 15.09 7.70
CA LEU A 160 -1.72 16.20 8.30
C LEU A 160 -2.66 17.21 8.99
N ALA A 161 -3.84 17.46 8.41
CA ALA A 161 -4.80 18.46 8.89
C ALA A 161 -5.48 18.06 10.20
N ILE A 162 -5.55 16.75 10.54
CA ILE A 162 -6.16 16.30 11.80
C ILE A 162 -5.48 16.91 13.03
N VAL A 163 -4.16 17.11 12.96
CA VAL A 163 -3.37 17.63 14.07
C VAL A 163 -3.78 19.05 14.47
N PRO A 164 -3.81 20.06 13.59
CA PRO A 164 -4.31 21.38 13.95
C PRO A 164 -5.80 21.39 14.29
N ILE A 165 -6.62 20.49 13.70
CA ILE A 165 -8.04 20.41 14.06
C ILE A 165 -8.21 19.90 15.50
N LEU A 166 -7.45 18.88 15.93
CA LEU A 166 -7.44 18.41 17.33
C LEU A 166 -6.91 19.49 18.28
N ALA A 167 -5.93 20.26 17.87
CA ALA A 167 -5.35 21.32 18.69
C ALA A 167 -6.32 22.49 18.97
N ILE A 168 -7.34 22.67 18.14
CA ILE A 168 -8.35 23.72 18.33
C ILE A 168 -9.45 23.30 19.32
N ILE A 169 -9.66 21.99 19.57
CA ILE A 169 -10.73 21.50 20.46
C ILE A 169 -10.72 22.15 21.85
N PRO A 170 -9.59 22.22 22.58
CA PRO A 170 -9.58 22.90 23.89
C PRO A 170 -10.02 24.35 23.82
N ALA A 171 -9.66 25.09 22.78
CA ALA A 171 -10.02 26.49 22.59
C ALA A 171 -11.52 26.72 22.27
N LEU A 172 -12.21 25.69 21.79
CA LEU A 172 -13.65 25.70 21.49
C LEU A 172 -14.48 25.12 22.66
N SER A 173 -13.85 24.59 23.72
CA SER A 173 -14.55 24.00 24.85
C SER A 173 -15.28 25.07 25.67
N PRO A 174 -16.57 24.86 26.00
CA PRO A 174 -17.34 25.82 26.83
C PRO A 174 -16.87 25.87 28.30
N ASN A 175 -16.05 24.89 28.73
CA ASN A 175 -15.59 24.74 30.11
C ASN A 175 -14.21 25.38 30.36
N GLU A 176 -13.68 26.17 29.43
CA GLU A 176 -12.38 26.81 29.59
C GLU A 176 -12.38 27.95 30.64
N PRO A 177 -11.34 28.02 31.49
CA PRO A 177 -11.19 29.09 32.45
C PRO A 177 -10.89 30.44 31.79
N SER A 178 -11.30 31.52 32.46
CA SER A 178 -11.22 32.92 32.06
C SER A 178 -9.96 33.34 31.26
N GLN A 179 -10.08 34.36 30.41
CA GLN A 179 -9.04 34.92 29.52
C GLN A 179 -7.63 35.15 30.16
N ALA A 180 -7.54 35.26 31.48
CA ALA A 180 -6.27 35.41 32.19
C ALA A 180 -5.38 34.13 32.13
N SER A 181 -5.98 32.95 31.94
CA SER A 181 -5.25 31.66 31.83
C SER A 181 -4.90 31.27 30.38
N ALA A 182 -5.58 31.83 29.38
CA ALA A 182 -5.35 31.50 27.98
C ALA A 182 -3.89 31.76 27.53
N GLY A 183 -3.29 32.85 27.96
CA GLY A 183 -1.88 33.15 27.69
C GLY A 183 -0.92 32.16 28.36
N PHE A 184 -1.23 31.69 29.56
CA PHE A 184 -0.42 30.66 30.23
C PHE A 184 -0.54 29.30 29.54
N HIS A 185 -1.74 28.88 29.16
CA HIS A 185 -1.94 27.63 28.41
C HIS A 185 -1.27 27.65 27.04
N LEU A 186 -1.34 28.77 26.32
CA LEU A 186 -0.61 28.92 25.07
C LEU A 186 0.90 28.84 25.26
N ALA A 187 1.45 29.49 26.29
CA ALA A 187 2.87 29.45 26.59
C ALA A 187 3.32 28.03 27.00
N THR A 188 2.54 27.29 27.81
CA THR A 188 2.83 25.90 28.19
C THR A 188 2.76 24.96 26.97
N ALA A 189 1.80 25.15 26.09
CA ALA A 189 1.68 24.38 24.84
C ALA A 189 2.89 24.60 23.92
N ILE A 190 3.29 25.86 23.72
CA ILE A 190 4.49 26.19 22.91
C ILE A 190 5.75 25.63 23.56
N ALA A 191 5.89 25.75 24.89
CA ALA A 191 7.02 25.22 25.63
C ALA A 191 7.12 23.68 25.53
N ALA A 192 5.99 22.97 25.64
CA ALA A 192 5.95 21.53 25.49
C ALA A 192 6.32 21.06 24.06
N ILE A 193 5.82 21.73 23.03
CA ILE A 193 6.20 21.47 21.65
C ILE A 193 7.69 21.73 21.44
N ALA A 194 8.20 22.87 21.92
CA ALA A 194 9.61 23.20 21.82
C ALA A 194 10.49 22.18 22.57
N ALA A 195 10.09 21.77 23.77
CA ALA A 195 10.80 20.73 24.53
C ALA A 195 10.81 19.40 23.77
N LEU A 196 9.68 18.99 23.17
CA LEU A 196 9.63 17.78 22.37
C LEU A 196 10.51 17.85 21.12
N VAL A 197 10.53 18.99 20.42
CA VAL A 197 11.40 19.21 19.25
C VAL A 197 12.88 19.17 19.64
N VAL A 198 13.26 19.81 20.75
CA VAL A 198 14.64 19.79 21.28
C VAL A 198 15.02 18.36 21.69
N ALA A 199 14.17 17.67 22.44
CA ALA A 199 14.39 16.27 22.82
C ALA A 199 14.52 15.37 21.59
N GLY A 200 13.64 15.52 20.59
CA GLY A 200 13.67 14.77 19.35
C GLY A 200 15.01 14.93 18.60
N ARG A 201 15.46 16.17 18.48
CA ARG A 201 16.68 16.49 17.73
C ARG A 201 17.98 16.10 18.44
N TYR A 202 18.04 16.30 19.76
CA TYR A 202 19.29 16.18 20.51
C TYR A 202 19.39 14.96 21.42
N LEU A 203 18.27 14.38 21.87
CA LEU A 203 18.27 13.29 22.83
C LEU A 203 17.88 11.96 22.21
N ILE A 204 16.87 11.94 21.33
CA ILE A 204 16.28 10.69 20.84
C ILE A 204 17.25 9.94 19.91
N ASN A 205 17.88 10.61 18.94
CA ASN A 205 18.83 9.98 18.02
C ASN A 205 20.07 9.39 18.72
N PRO A 206 20.75 10.09 19.65
CA PRO A 206 21.84 9.48 20.45
C PRO A 206 21.38 8.30 21.29
N MET A 207 20.17 8.38 21.90
CA MET A 207 19.59 7.28 22.68
C MET A 207 19.43 6.02 21.83
N PHE A 208 18.82 6.12 20.66
CA PHE A 208 18.67 4.98 19.75
C PHE A 208 20.02 4.44 19.27
N ARG A 209 21.00 5.30 19.04
CA ARG A 209 22.36 4.88 18.67
C ARG A 209 23.02 4.04 19.75
N ILE A 210 22.89 4.44 21.01
CA ILE A 210 23.43 3.68 22.15
C ILE A 210 22.74 2.33 22.27
N ILE A 211 21.41 2.30 22.16
CA ILE A 211 20.60 1.08 22.27
C ILE A 211 20.90 0.12 21.11
N ALA A 212 20.97 0.61 19.88
CA ALA A 212 21.28 -0.21 18.70
C ALA A 212 22.66 -0.90 18.83
N ASN A 213 23.64 -0.23 19.43
CA ASN A 213 24.95 -0.83 19.66
C ASN A 213 24.94 -2.00 20.68
N THR A 214 23.90 -2.14 21.49
CA THR A 214 23.77 -3.28 22.42
C THR A 214 23.25 -4.55 21.75
N GLY A 215 22.67 -4.42 20.55
CA GLY A 215 22.08 -5.54 19.81
C GLY A 215 20.81 -6.13 20.46
N ALA A 216 20.26 -5.50 21.50
CA ALA A 216 19.08 -5.95 22.21
C ALA A 216 17.80 -5.38 21.56
N ARG A 217 17.11 -6.20 20.75
CA ARG A 217 15.90 -5.79 20.01
C ARG A 217 14.76 -5.41 20.95
N GLU A 218 14.59 -6.12 22.05
CA GLU A 218 13.54 -5.83 23.04
C GLU A 218 13.70 -4.43 23.66
N VAL A 219 14.96 -4.00 23.88
CA VAL A 219 15.25 -2.65 24.40
C VAL A 219 14.96 -1.57 23.37
N MET A 220 15.17 -1.87 22.07
CA MET A 220 14.82 -0.96 20.97
C MET A 220 13.30 -0.74 20.91
N ILE A 221 12.50 -1.82 20.98
CA ILE A 221 11.03 -1.74 21.04
C ILE A 221 10.58 -0.94 22.26
N ALA A 222 11.12 -1.24 23.44
CA ALA A 222 10.79 -0.53 24.68
C ALA A 222 11.13 0.97 24.57
N ALA A 223 12.26 1.33 23.96
CA ALA A 223 12.65 2.72 23.74
C ALA A 223 11.71 3.43 22.76
N ALA A 224 11.28 2.74 21.69
CA ALA A 224 10.31 3.27 20.75
C ALA A 224 8.97 3.56 21.43
N LEU A 225 8.44 2.60 22.19
CA LEU A 225 7.23 2.78 23.00
C LEU A 225 7.38 3.91 24.01
N PHE A 226 8.53 4.01 24.68
CA PHE A 226 8.82 5.09 25.63
C PHE A 226 8.78 6.47 24.95
N VAL A 227 9.33 6.61 23.75
CA VAL A 227 9.29 7.87 23.00
C VAL A 227 7.86 8.22 22.61
N VAL A 228 7.07 7.24 22.10
CA VAL A 228 5.68 7.47 21.70
C VAL A 228 4.84 7.90 22.91
N LEU A 229 4.85 7.10 23.99
CA LEU A 229 4.04 7.37 25.18
C LEU A 229 4.52 8.61 25.94
N GLY A 230 5.85 8.81 26.00
CA GLY A 230 6.43 9.97 26.67
C GLY A 230 6.09 11.29 25.96
N SER A 231 6.12 11.31 24.63
CA SER A 231 5.72 12.47 23.83
C SER A 231 4.21 12.76 23.94
N ALA A 232 3.39 11.71 23.92
CA ALA A 232 1.95 11.81 24.11
C ALA A 232 1.61 12.39 25.49
N SER A 233 2.22 11.83 26.56
CA SER A 233 2.02 12.29 27.94
C SER A 233 2.52 13.71 28.18
N LEU A 234 3.65 14.09 27.56
CA LEU A 234 4.19 15.46 27.68
C LEU A 234 3.21 16.50 27.12
N LEU A 235 2.63 16.25 25.95
CA LEU A 235 1.67 17.17 25.37
C LEU A 235 0.33 17.16 26.10
N GLN A 236 -0.10 16.01 26.60
CA GLN A 236 -1.30 15.91 27.44
C GLN A 236 -1.17 16.75 28.72
N ALA A 237 -0.02 16.70 29.38
CA ALA A 237 0.26 17.51 30.57
C ALA A 237 0.26 19.04 30.29
N ALA A 238 0.51 19.43 29.01
CA ALA A 238 0.41 20.80 28.55
C ALA A 238 -0.99 21.21 28.05
N GLY A 239 -2.01 20.35 28.23
CA GLY A 239 -3.40 20.60 27.81
C GLY A 239 -3.65 20.34 26.31
N LEU A 240 -2.72 19.68 25.63
CA LEU A 240 -2.84 19.30 24.22
C LEU A 240 -3.20 17.81 24.07
N SER A 241 -3.61 17.40 22.85
CA SER A 241 -3.94 16.00 22.57
C SER A 241 -2.70 15.09 22.64
N MET A 242 -2.84 13.91 23.29
CA MET A 242 -1.83 12.83 23.25
C MET A 242 -1.43 12.45 21.82
N ALA A 243 -2.41 12.39 20.95
CA ALA A 243 -2.25 12.04 19.53
C ALA A 243 -1.33 13.03 18.79
N MET A 244 -1.41 14.33 19.11
CA MET A 244 -0.53 15.35 18.56
C MET A 244 0.92 15.15 19.01
N GLY A 245 1.15 14.77 20.27
CA GLY A 245 2.49 14.47 20.80
C GLY A 245 3.15 13.33 20.08
N ALA A 246 2.43 12.25 19.90
CA ALA A 246 2.89 11.08 19.13
C ALA A 246 3.18 11.42 17.66
N PHE A 247 2.32 12.18 17.02
CA PHE A 247 2.52 12.62 15.64
C PHE A 247 3.81 13.44 15.48
N ILE A 248 4.02 14.44 16.33
CA ILE A 248 5.24 15.27 16.28
C ILE A 248 6.49 14.41 16.51
N ALA A 249 6.45 13.48 17.48
CA ALA A 249 7.56 12.55 17.71
C ALA A 249 7.82 11.68 16.47
N GLY A 250 6.79 11.18 15.79
CA GLY A 250 6.90 10.44 14.54
C GLY A 250 7.58 11.27 13.44
N VAL A 251 7.15 12.51 13.23
CA VAL A 251 7.76 13.43 12.24
C VAL A 251 9.24 13.69 12.56
N LEU A 252 9.59 13.89 13.82
CA LEU A 252 10.99 14.12 14.24
C LEU A 252 11.88 12.89 13.98
N LEU A 253 11.30 11.68 14.09
CA LEU A 253 12.00 10.43 13.82
C LEU A 253 11.95 10.01 12.33
N ALA A 254 11.15 10.66 11.50
CA ALA A 254 11.03 10.35 10.07
C ALA A 254 12.37 10.48 9.30
N GLU A 255 13.29 11.32 9.78
CA GLU A 255 14.65 11.50 9.23
C GLU A 255 15.71 10.67 9.97
N SER A 256 15.34 9.90 10.99
CA SER A 256 16.26 9.05 11.74
C SER A 256 16.73 7.86 10.91
N SER A 257 18.00 7.47 11.11
CA SER A 257 18.56 6.24 10.52
C SER A 257 17.84 4.98 10.98
N TYR A 258 17.18 5.04 12.14
CA TYR A 258 16.43 3.91 12.75
C TYR A 258 14.94 3.87 12.34
N ARG A 259 14.51 4.74 11.45
CA ARG A 259 13.10 4.87 11.04
C ARG A 259 12.46 3.55 10.66
N HIS A 260 13.10 2.78 9.78
CA HIS A 260 12.53 1.52 9.27
C HIS A 260 12.41 0.44 10.35
N GLU A 261 13.35 0.42 11.28
CA GLU A 261 13.32 -0.48 12.43
C GLU A 261 12.21 -0.09 13.39
N LEU A 262 12.08 1.20 13.71
CA LEU A 262 10.98 1.74 14.52
C LEU A 262 9.61 1.49 13.90
N GLU A 263 9.48 1.69 12.59
CA GLU A 263 8.26 1.42 11.84
C GLU A 263 7.87 -0.06 11.96
N ALA A 264 8.82 -0.98 11.71
CA ALA A 264 8.58 -2.42 11.79
C ALA A 264 8.25 -2.88 13.23
N ASP A 265 8.86 -2.29 14.24
CA ASP A 265 8.66 -2.67 15.63
C ASP A 265 7.34 -2.13 16.22
N ILE A 266 6.88 -0.95 15.75
CA ILE A 266 5.63 -0.33 16.23
C ILE A 266 4.40 -0.81 15.45
N GLU A 267 4.54 -1.22 14.19
CA GLU A 267 3.44 -1.63 13.31
C GLU A 267 2.51 -2.70 13.92
N PRO A 268 2.99 -3.76 14.60
CA PRO A 268 2.12 -4.73 15.24
C PRO A 268 1.25 -4.11 16.34
N PHE A 269 1.80 -3.19 17.11
CA PHE A 269 1.07 -2.49 18.18
C PHE A 269 0.01 -1.57 17.60
N ARG A 270 0.33 -0.82 16.54
CA ARG A 270 -0.63 -0.01 15.79
C ARG A 270 -1.83 -0.85 15.37
N GLY A 271 -1.59 -2.00 14.72
CA GLY A 271 -2.66 -2.85 14.21
C GLY A 271 -3.59 -3.37 15.30
N ILE A 272 -3.02 -3.84 16.42
CA ILE A 272 -3.79 -4.37 17.56
C ILE A 272 -4.59 -3.24 18.25
N PHE A 273 -3.94 -2.14 18.61
CA PHE A 273 -4.59 -1.06 19.34
C PHE A 273 -5.58 -0.28 18.48
N LEU A 274 -5.32 -0.13 17.17
CA LEU A 274 -6.28 0.45 16.23
C LEU A 274 -7.54 -0.42 16.12
N GLY A 275 -7.37 -1.75 16.02
CA GLY A 275 -8.49 -2.68 16.05
C GLY A 275 -9.29 -2.55 17.35
N LEU A 276 -8.60 -2.49 18.50
CA LEU A 276 -9.22 -2.30 19.82
C LEU A 276 -9.97 -0.96 19.89
N PHE A 277 -9.41 0.13 19.36
CA PHE A 277 -10.07 1.43 19.30
C PHE A 277 -11.40 1.36 18.53
N PHE A 278 -11.44 0.77 17.35
CA PHE A 278 -12.68 0.66 16.57
C PHE A 278 -13.70 -0.27 17.24
N VAL A 279 -13.26 -1.34 17.90
CA VAL A 279 -14.16 -2.17 18.71
C VAL A 279 -14.72 -1.36 19.88
N ALA A 280 -13.90 -0.58 20.60
CA ALA A 280 -14.35 0.27 21.71
C ALA A 280 -15.32 1.37 21.24
N VAL A 281 -15.07 2.00 20.08
CA VAL A 281 -16.03 2.92 19.45
C VAL A 281 -17.35 2.21 19.16
N GLY A 282 -17.30 0.96 18.65
CA GLY A 282 -18.51 0.16 18.42
C GLY A 282 -19.24 -0.20 19.74
N LEU A 283 -18.51 -0.52 20.81
CA LEU A 283 -19.05 -0.80 22.14
C LEU A 283 -19.77 0.42 22.74
N SER A 284 -19.24 1.63 22.54
CA SER A 284 -19.79 2.88 23.10
C SER A 284 -21.01 3.43 22.34
N LEU A 285 -21.38 2.82 21.18
CA LEU A 285 -22.51 3.26 20.40
C LEU A 285 -23.84 3.05 21.14
N ASN A 286 -24.65 4.11 21.22
CA ASN A 286 -25.99 4.03 21.78
C ASN A 286 -27.01 3.66 20.70
N LEU A 287 -27.37 2.37 20.64
CA LEU A 287 -28.29 1.85 19.61
C LEU A 287 -29.69 2.45 19.70
N SER A 288 -30.16 2.80 20.89
CA SER A 288 -31.47 3.44 21.09
C SER A 288 -31.51 4.84 20.47
N VAL A 289 -30.42 5.61 20.59
CA VAL A 289 -30.27 6.92 19.93
C VAL A 289 -30.27 6.75 18.39
N ILE A 290 -29.52 5.77 17.88
CA ILE A 290 -29.45 5.51 16.45
C ILE A 290 -30.85 5.12 15.90
N LEU A 291 -31.57 4.26 16.60
CA LEU A 291 -32.93 3.86 16.23
C LEU A 291 -33.94 5.00 16.33
N GLN A 292 -33.77 5.93 17.28
CA GLN A 292 -34.59 7.13 17.42
C GLN A 292 -34.37 8.11 16.25
N TYR A 293 -33.11 8.30 15.85
CA TYR A 293 -32.71 9.33 14.88
C TYR A 293 -32.35 8.76 13.49
N TRP A 294 -32.71 7.51 13.18
CA TRP A 294 -32.36 6.85 11.93
C TRP A 294 -32.75 7.65 10.68
N LYS A 295 -33.87 8.39 10.72
CA LYS A 295 -34.32 9.23 9.59
C LYS A 295 -33.34 10.38 9.33
N ILE A 296 -32.76 10.97 10.39
CA ILE A 296 -31.75 12.01 10.29
C ILE A 296 -30.48 11.45 9.68
N ILE A 297 -30.03 10.28 10.16
CA ILE A 297 -28.82 9.62 9.65
C ILE A 297 -28.99 9.28 8.15
N VAL A 298 -30.11 8.71 7.76
CA VAL A 298 -30.42 8.34 6.35
C VAL A 298 -30.46 9.57 5.44
N LEU A 299 -30.88 10.74 5.95
CA LEU A 299 -30.88 11.98 5.18
C LEU A 299 -29.50 12.67 5.21
N ALA A 300 -28.85 12.76 6.36
CA ALA A 300 -27.60 13.49 6.53
C ALA A 300 -26.43 12.83 5.78
N VAL A 301 -26.36 11.49 5.75
CA VAL A 301 -25.27 10.78 5.08
C VAL A 301 -25.20 11.06 3.59
N PRO A 302 -26.27 10.91 2.79
CA PRO A 302 -26.25 11.32 1.39
C PRO A 302 -25.96 12.81 1.20
N VAL A 303 -26.50 13.68 2.06
CA VAL A 303 -26.29 15.14 1.95
C VAL A 303 -24.82 15.50 2.09
N PHE A 304 -24.13 15.02 3.14
CA PHE A 304 -22.73 15.34 3.30
C PHE A 304 -21.86 14.65 2.23
N MET A 305 -22.17 13.41 1.84
CA MET A 305 -21.44 12.70 0.78
C MET A 305 -21.58 13.45 -0.56
N VAL A 306 -22.79 13.86 -0.95
CA VAL A 306 -23.01 14.62 -2.19
C VAL A 306 -22.30 15.97 -2.12
N THR A 307 -22.35 16.67 -0.99
CA THR A 307 -21.62 17.93 -0.80
C THR A 307 -20.12 17.73 -1.05
N LYS A 308 -19.52 16.69 -0.47
CA LYS A 308 -18.10 16.37 -0.73
C LYS A 308 -17.85 15.99 -2.18
N ILE A 309 -18.70 15.17 -2.81
CA ILE A 309 -18.57 14.80 -4.22
C ILE A 309 -18.52 16.03 -5.10
N VAL A 310 -19.48 16.95 -4.91
CA VAL A 310 -19.57 18.18 -5.74
C VAL A 310 -18.32 19.05 -5.54
N ILE A 311 -17.93 19.31 -4.31
CA ILE A 311 -16.77 20.17 -4.00
C ILE A 311 -15.48 19.55 -4.53
N ILE A 312 -15.24 18.26 -4.27
CA ILE A 312 -14.03 17.56 -4.74
C ILE A 312 -13.99 17.53 -6.28
N TYR A 313 -15.13 17.25 -6.93
CA TYR A 313 -15.21 17.27 -8.38
C TYR A 313 -14.85 18.65 -8.94
N LEU A 314 -15.47 19.73 -8.43
CA LEU A 314 -15.21 21.09 -8.89
C LEU A 314 -13.75 21.50 -8.66
N LEU A 315 -13.19 21.19 -7.47
CA LEU A 315 -11.79 21.44 -7.17
C LEU A 315 -10.86 20.69 -8.13
N CYS A 316 -11.09 19.40 -8.36
CA CYS A 316 -10.31 18.65 -9.33
C CYS A 316 -10.36 19.26 -10.72
N ARG A 317 -11.49 19.79 -11.16
CA ARG A 317 -11.63 20.49 -12.43
C ARG A 317 -10.87 21.82 -12.47
N ILE A 318 -10.92 22.60 -11.39
CA ILE A 318 -10.15 23.85 -11.23
C ILE A 318 -8.63 23.54 -11.28
N PHE A 319 -8.20 22.46 -10.64
CA PHE A 319 -6.80 21.99 -10.66
C PHE A 319 -6.45 21.19 -11.93
N ARG A 320 -7.20 21.38 -13.02
CA ARG A 320 -6.94 20.81 -14.36
C ARG A 320 -6.89 19.27 -14.40
N SER A 321 -7.72 18.59 -13.60
CA SER A 321 -7.96 17.15 -13.78
C SER A 321 -8.87 16.93 -14.99
N SER A 322 -8.71 15.78 -15.67
CA SER A 322 -9.69 15.34 -16.66
C SER A 322 -11.06 15.13 -16.01
N HIS A 323 -12.14 15.09 -16.78
CA HIS A 323 -13.47 14.77 -16.23
C HIS A 323 -13.46 13.42 -15.53
N ASN A 324 -12.90 12.41 -16.19
CA ASN A 324 -12.85 11.05 -15.66
C ASN A 324 -12.02 10.94 -14.38
N ASP A 325 -10.86 11.62 -14.30
CA ASP A 325 -10.06 11.66 -13.07
C ASP A 325 -10.82 12.36 -11.94
N ALA A 326 -11.49 13.50 -12.23
CA ALA A 326 -12.26 14.26 -11.24
C ALA A 326 -13.42 13.43 -10.68
N VAL A 327 -14.16 12.69 -11.54
CA VAL A 327 -15.24 11.79 -11.12
C VAL A 327 -14.69 10.67 -10.25
N ARG A 328 -13.59 10.01 -10.67
CA ARG A 328 -12.98 8.92 -9.89
C ARG A 328 -12.57 9.37 -8.49
N ILE A 329 -11.91 10.52 -8.36
CA ILE A 329 -11.50 11.09 -7.06
C ILE A 329 -12.72 11.47 -6.21
N ALA A 330 -13.68 12.17 -6.78
CA ALA A 330 -14.84 12.67 -6.06
C ALA A 330 -15.73 11.54 -5.50
N PHE A 331 -15.92 10.46 -6.24
CA PHE A 331 -16.71 9.31 -5.81
C PHE A 331 -15.91 8.30 -4.97
N LEU A 332 -14.58 8.42 -4.91
CA LEU A 332 -13.72 7.65 -4.03
C LEU A 332 -13.64 8.23 -2.61
N LEU A 333 -13.69 9.56 -2.45
CA LEU A 333 -13.42 10.27 -1.19
C LEU A 333 -14.66 10.92 -0.51
N PRO A 334 -15.93 10.55 -0.77
CA PRO A 334 -17.07 11.27 -0.18
C PRO A 334 -17.38 10.83 1.26
N GLN A 335 -16.88 9.68 1.70
CA GLN A 335 -17.13 9.12 3.02
C GLN A 335 -16.42 9.93 4.12
N GLY A 336 -16.88 9.78 5.37
CA GLY A 336 -16.12 10.16 6.55
C GLY A 336 -14.94 9.22 6.76
N GLY A 337 -13.94 9.67 7.50
CA GLY A 337 -12.73 8.90 7.79
C GLY A 337 -12.66 8.45 9.26
N GLU A 338 -11.67 7.59 9.54
CA GLU A 338 -11.35 7.11 10.89
C GLU A 338 -11.02 8.23 11.88
N PHE A 339 -10.47 9.32 11.41
CA PHE A 339 -10.16 10.49 12.24
C PHE A 339 -11.41 11.24 12.74
N ALA A 340 -12.55 11.10 12.06
CA ALA A 340 -13.80 11.67 12.54
C ALA A 340 -14.22 11.05 13.87
N PHE A 341 -13.99 9.75 14.09
CA PHE A 341 -14.27 9.07 15.36
C PHE A 341 -13.45 9.68 16.49
N VAL A 342 -12.15 9.87 16.27
CA VAL A 342 -11.22 10.49 17.23
C VAL A 342 -11.65 11.92 17.56
N LEU A 343 -11.96 12.69 16.52
CA LEU A 343 -12.34 14.10 16.66
C LEU A 343 -13.67 14.25 17.43
N PHE A 344 -14.66 13.41 17.12
CA PHE A 344 -15.96 13.45 17.78
C PHE A 344 -15.89 12.93 19.22
N SER A 345 -15.07 11.90 19.49
CA SER A 345 -14.81 11.45 20.87
C SER A 345 -14.15 12.54 21.69
N ALA A 346 -13.11 13.20 21.18
CA ALA A 346 -12.43 14.31 21.84
C ALA A 346 -13.38 15.52 22.07
N ALA A 347 -14.23 15.84 21.09
CA ALA A 347 -15.20 16.93 21.20
C ALA A 347 -16.31 16.61 22.20
N THR A 348 -16.72 15.36 22.34
CA THR A 348 -17.67 14.90 23.36
C THR A 348 -17.04 15.01 24.75
N ALA A 349 -15.80 14.56 24.91
CA ALA A 349 -15.05 14.68 26.17
C ALA A 349 -14.83 16.14 26.59
N ALA A 350 -14.62 17.04 25.61
CA ALA A 350 -14.50 18.49 25.84
C ALA A 350 -15.85 19.20 26.11
N GLY A 351 -16.99 18.49 25.99
CA GLY A 351 -18.33 19.06 26.20
C GLY A 351 -18.83 19.96 25.06
N ILE A 352 -18.17 19.95 23.88
CA ILE A 352 -18.57 20.73 22.70
C ILE A 352 -19.80 20.11 22.04
N ILE A 353 -19.88 18.76 22.02
CA ILE A 353 -21.02 18.01 21.51
C ILE A 353 -21.54 17.06 22.58
N SER A 354 -22.84 16.79 22.57
CA SER A 354 -23.45 15.82 23.49
C SER A 354 -23.09 14.38 23.09
N SER A 355 -23.09 13.46 24.06
CA SER A 355 -22.87 12.03 23.83
C SER A 355 -23.86 11.43 22.82
N ALA A 356 -25.13 11.91 22.82
CA ALA A 356 -26.13 11.49 21.86
C ALA A 356 -25.75 11.89 20.43
N LEU A 357 -25.37 13.17 20.21
CA LEU A 357 -24.92 13.67 18.91
C LEU A 357 -23.62 12.97 18.48
N GLY A 358 -22.72 12.70 19.41
CA GLY A 358 -21.50 11.91 19.14
C GLY A 358 -21.84 10.53 18.59
N SER A 359 -22.80 9.83 19.18
CA SER A 359 -23.27 8.52 18.72
C SER A 359 -23.91 8.58 17.33
N GLU A 360 -24.71 9.61 17.03
CA GLU A 360 -25.29 9.82 15.70
C GLU A 360 -24.22 10.07 14.64
N LEU A 361 -23.21 10.87 14.96
CA LEU A 361 -22.11 11.19 14.04
C LEU A 361 -21.24 9.96 13.75
N VAL A 362 -20.92 9.16 14.78
CA VAL A 362 -20.18 7.90 14.62
C VAL A 362 -20.97 6.95 13.71
N ALA A 363 -22.29 6.82 13.94
CA ALA A 363 -23.15 6.02 13.08
C ALA A 363 -23.17 6.54 11.63
N ALA A 364 -23.29 7.87 11.43
CA ALA A 364 -23.28 8.50 10.11
C ALA A 364 -21.96 8.24 9.35
N VAL A 365 -20.82 8.38 10.02
CA VAL A 365 -19.50 8.05 9.43
C VAL A 365 -19.42 6.58 9.05
N THR A 366 -19.82 5.68 9.95
CA THR A 366 -19.82 4.22 9.71
C THR A 366 -20.67 3.86 8.50
N VAL A 367 -21.89 4.38 8.40
CA VAL A 367 -22.79 4.18 7.25
C VAL A 367 -22.16 4.74 5.97
N SER A 368 -21.54 5.92 6.02
CA SER A 368 -20.90 6.51 4.83
C SER A 368 -19.71 5.69 4.33
N MET A 369 -18.93 5.08 5.23
CA MET A 369 -17.85 4.16 4.87
C MET A 369 -18.41 2.90 4.18
N ALA A 370 -19.49 2.33 4.73
CA ALA A 370 -20.17 1.18 4.13
C ALA A 370 -20.78 1.47 2.74
N LEU A 371 -21.18 2.72 2.48
CA LEU A 371 -21.72 3.15 1.19
C LEU A 371 -20.64 3.48 0.14
N THR A 372 -19.37 3.49 0.49
CA THR A 372 -18.29 3.87 -0.44
C THR A 372 -18.19 2.97 -1.68
N PRO A 373 -18.33 1.62 -1.60
CA PRO A 373 -18.34 0.77 -2.79
C PRO A 373 -19.47 1.14 -3.76
N LEU A 374 -20.64 1.49 -3.21
CA LEU A 374 -21.78 1.96 -4.00
C LEU A 374 -21.48 3.31 -4.66
N SER A 375 -20.89 4.25 -3.92
CA SER A 375 -20.44 5.54 -4.46
C SER A 375 -19.50 5.34 -5.64
N VAL A 376 -18.45 4.53 -5.49
CA VAL A 376 -17.49 4.23 -6.55
C VAL A 376 -18.15 3.54 -7.75
N ALA A 377 -19.13 2.65 -7.52
CA ALA A 377 -19.91 2.01 -8.59
C ALA A 377 -20.76 3.03 -9.36
N ILE A 378 -21.38 3.99 -8.68
CA ILE A 378 -22.14 5.09 -9.30
C ILE A 378 -21.19 5.96 -10.11
N GLY A 379 -20.04 6.37 -9.54
CA GLY A 379 -19.03 7.17 -10.22
C GLY A 379 -18.54 6.51 -11.52
N SER A 380 -18.36 5.19 -11.51
CA SER A 380 -17.92 4.46 -12.70
C SER A 380 -18.90 4.55 -13.89
N LYS A 381 -20.21 4.73 -13.61
CA LYS A 381 -21.23 4.91 -14.65
C LYS A 381 -21.23 6.33 -15.25
N LEU A 382 -20.69 7.30 -14.52
CA LEU A 382 -20.59 8.70 -14.98
C LEU A 382 -19.31 8.97 -15.78
N LEU A 383 -18.43 7.98 -15.92
CA LEU A 383 -17.23 8.12 -16.73
C LEU A 383 -17.62 8.29 -18.20
N ILE A 384 -17.11 9.35 -18.81
CA ILE A 384 -17.23 9.52 -20.25
C ILE A 384 -16.27 8.51 -20.87
N LYS A 385 -16.82 7.57 -21.64
CA LYS A 385 -15.99 6.74 -22.51
C LYS A 385 -15.27 7.70 -23.44
N ASP A 386 -13.94 7.75 -23.36
CA ASP A 386 -13.15 8.53 -24.30
C ASP A 386 -13.56 8.09 -25.72
N LYS A 387 -14.32 8.94 -26.39
CA LYS A 387 -14.70 8.74 -27.80
C LYS A 387 -13.50 8.79 -28.75
N THR A 388 -12.29 9.01 -28.20
CA THR A 388 -11.02 9.01 -28.93
C THR A 388 -10.26 7.69 -28.84
N VAL A 389 -10.89 6.63 -28.35
CA VAL A 389 -10.58 5.34 -28.93
C VAL A 389 -11.44 5.27 -30.19
N ASP A 390 -10.99 5.92 -31.28
CA ASP A 390 -11.40 5.47 -32.60
C ASP A 390 -11.34 3.96 -32.53
N VAL A 391 -12.49 3.32 -32.69
CA VAL A 391 -12.56 1.87 -32.83
C VAL A 391 -11.64 1.60 -34.03
N ILE A 392 -10.42 1.15 -33.76
CA ILE A 392 -9.59 0.65 -34.84
C ILE A 392 -10.35 -0.56 -35.30
N GLU A 393 -10.98 -0.45 -36.46
CA GLU A 393 -11.68 -1.58 -37.07
C GLU A 393 -10.68 -2.72 -37.22
N GLU A 394 -11.11 -3.92 -36.86
CA GLU A 394 -10.34 -5.14 -37.09
C GLU A 394 -10.28 -5.36 -38.61
N ASN A 395 -9.32 -4.70 -39.28
CA ASN A 395 -9.07 -4.86 -40.70
C ASN A 395 -7.76 -5.62 -40.87
N PHE A 396 -7.82 -6.78 -41.49
CA PHE A 396 -6.70 -7.68 -41.77
C PHE A 396 -6.31 -7.71 -43.26
N ASP A 397 -6.68 -6.69 -44.03
CA ASP A 397 -6.31 -6.62 -45.46
C ASP A 397 -4.79 -6.68 -45.63
N GLY A 398 -4.34 -7.68 -46.37
CA GLY A 398 -2.91 -7.96 -46.62
C GLY A 398 -2.20 -8.67 -45.44
N ALA A 399 -2.93 -9.25 -44.50
CA ALA A 399 -2.38 -10.18 -43.50
C ALA A 399 -2.13 -11.57 -44.15
N GLY A 400 -1.28 -12.40 -43.52
CA GLY A 400 -1.00 -13.76 -43.95
C GLY A 400 0.42 -13.94 -44.47
N SER A 401 1.40 -13.60 -43.67
CA SER A 401 2.83 -13.80 -43.86
C SER A 401 3.31 -15.16 -43.33
N ASP A 402 4.54 -15.57 -43.67
CA ASP A 402 5.18 -16.78 -43.15
C ASP A 402 5.30 -16.81 -41.61
N VAL A 403 5.38 -15.64 -40.99
CA VAL A 403 5.41 -15.49 -39.54
C VAL A 403 4.22 -14.67 -39.07
N LEU A 404 3.43 -15.24 -38.16
CA LEU A 404 2.40 -14.51 -37.39
C LEU A 404 2.92 -14.20 -36.00
N MET A 405 3.06 -12.91 -35.66
CA MET A 405 3.49 -12.47 -34.34
C MET A 405 2.32 -11.93 -33.53
N ILE A 406 2.13 -12.46 -32.34
CA ILE A 406 1.05 -12.06 -31.39
C ILE A 406 1.68 -11.28 -30.25
N GLY A 407 1.43 -9.95 -30.20
CA GLY A 407 1.94 -9.04 -29.18
C GLY A 407 3.15 -8.22 -29.63
N PHE A 408 2.95 -6.90 -29.74
CA PHE A 408 3.98 -5.92 -30.15
C PHE A 408 4.48 -5.08 -28.98
N SER A 409 4.78 -5.72 -27.86
CA SER A 409 5.47 -5.11 -26.72
C SER A 409 6.96 -4.89 -27.06
N ARG A 410 7.75 -4.33 -26.11
CA ARG A 410 9.20 -4.10 -26.32
C ARG A 410 9.93 -5.33 -26.85
N TYR A 411 9.60 -6.51 -26.37
CA TYR A 411 10.18 -7.77 -26.84
C TYR A 411 9.79 -8.07 -28.29
N GLY A 412 8.48 -8.03 -28.61
CA GLY A 412 7.98 -8.28 -29.95
C GLY A 412 8.51 -7.26 -30.99
N GLN A 413 8.72 -6.01 -30.59
CA GLN A 413 9.32 -4.98 -31.45
C GLN A 413 10.74 -5.35 -31.89
N ILE A 414 11.58 -5.80 -30.95
CA ILE A 414 12.97 -6.19 -31.26
C ILE A 414 12.97 -7.46 -32.12
N ALA A 415 12.15 -8.45 -31.79
CA ALA A 415 12.05 -9.69 -32.57
C ALA A 415 11.57 -9.41 -34.00
N ALA A 416 10.53 -8.54 -34.17
CA ALA A 416 10.05 -8.17 -35.50
C ALA A 416 11.11 -7.43 -36.33
N GLN A 417 11.92 -6.54 -35.73
CA GLN A 417 13.00 -5.84 -36.44
C GLN A 417 14.05 -6.80 -36.99
N ILE A 418 14.40 -7.84 -36.22
CA ILE A 418 15.37 -8.85 -36.69
C ILE A 418 14.80 -9.64 -37.87
N LEU A 419 13.52 -10.06 -37.79
CA LEU A 419 12.88 -10.80 -38.88
C LEU A 419 12.79 -9.96 -40.16
N LEU A 420 12.35 -8.70 -40.04
CA LEU A 420 12.29 -7.77 -41.16
C LEU A 420 13.67 -7.47 -41.78
N ALA A 421 14.70 -7.29 -40.95
CA ALA A 421 16.07 -7.12 -41.40
C ALA A 421 16.62 -8.37 -42.15
N GLY A 422 16.12 -9.55 -41.76
CA GLY A 422 16.39 -10.82 -42.47
C GLY A 422 15.56 -11.02 -43.72
N GLY A 423 14.74 -10.04 -44.14
CA GLY A 423 13.90 -10.12 -45.33
C GLY A 423 12.65 -10.99 -45.17
N ILE A 424 12.24 -11.27 -43.95
CA ILE A 424 11.05 -12.09 -43.67
C ILE A 424 9.86 -11.17 -43.40
N ASP A 425 8.77 -11.38 -44.14
CA ASP A 425 7.51 -10.70 -43.90
C ASP A 425 6.83 -11.23 -42.61
N VAL A 426 6.37 -10.32 -41.77
CA VAL A 426 5.74 -10.63 -40.49
C VAL A 426 4.37 -9.98 -40.42
N THR A 427 3.35 -10.80 -40.22
CA THR A 427 2.02 -10.29 -39.79
C THR A 427 2.03 -10.13 -38.27
N VAL A 428 1.82 -8.91 -37.78
CA VAL A 428 1.81 -8.62 -36.35
C VAL A 428 0.42 -8.24 -35.91
N ILE A 429 -0.08 -8.86 -34.81
CA ILE A 429 -1.34 -8.48 -34.16
C ILE A 429 -1.10 -8.04 -32.73
N ASP A 430 -1.82 -7.00 -32.29
CA ASP A 430 -1.79 -6.53 -30.89
C ASP A 430 -3.15 -6.03 -30.45
N SER A 431 -3.55 -6.37 -29.24
CA SER A 431 -4.83 -5.98 -28.64
C SER A 431 -4.85 -4.54 -28.10
N SER A 432 -3.73 -3.82 -28.11
CA SER A 432 -3.64 -2.45 -27.63
C SER A 432 -3.76 -1.42 -28.74
N PRO A 433 -4.85 -0.64 -28.80
CA PRO A 433 -5.01 0.41 -29.81
C PRO A 433 -3.88 1.44 -29.79
N ASN A 434 -3.34 1.73 -28.60
CA ASN A 434 -2.26 2.70 -28.44
C ASN A 434 -0.94 2.19 -29.05
N ARG A 435 -0.64 0.89 -28.91
CA ARG A 435 0.57 0.29 -29.52
C ARG A 435 0.44 0.25 -31.03
N VAL A 436 -0.72 -0.12 -31.55
CA VAL A 436 -0.99 -0.16 -33.00
C VAL A 436 -0.80 1.22 -33.61
N ARG A 437 -1.37 2.29 -33.01
CA ARG A 437 -1.17 3.68 -33.49
C ARG A 437 0.28 4.15 -33.37
N ALA A 438 0.94 3.83 -32.26
CA ALA A 438 2.34 4.22 -32.06
C ALA A 438 3.24 3.55 -33.11
N ALA A 439 3.05 2.26 -33.38
CA ALA A 439 3.80 1.51 -34.38
C ALA A 439 3.61 2.07 -35.80
N GLY A 440 2.39 2.46 -36.18
CA GLY A 440 2.11 3.12 -37.45
C GLY A 440 2.90 4.41 -37.67
N LYS A 441 3.18 5.18 -36.61
CA LYS A 441 4.02 6.40 -36.69
C LYS A 441 5.50 6.07 -37.03
N PHE A 442 5.96 4.86 -36.73
CA PHE A 442 7.30 4.39 -37.07
C PHE A 442 7.36 3.54 -38.33
N GLY A 443 6.25 3.47 -39.08
CA GLY A 443 6.20 2.75 -40.36
C GLY A 443 5.95 1.25 -40.24
N PHE A 444 5.64 0.74 -39.02
CA PHE A 444 5.28 -0.67 -38.83
C PHE A 444 3.80 -0.89 -39.16
N ARG A 445 3.50 -1.88 -39.98
CA ARG A 445 2.13 -2.32 -40.25
C ARG A 445 1.74 -3.38 -39.23
N ILE A 446 0.85 -3.02 -38.32
CA ILE A 446 0.37 -3.88 -37.26
C ILE A 446 -1.16 -3.89 -37.28
N TYR A 447 -1.74 -5.04 -37.15
CA TYR A 447 -3.18 -5.23 -37.13
C TYR A 447 -3.70 -5.18 -35.69
N PHE A 448 -4.82 -4.46 -35.48
CA PHE A 448 -5.52 -4.48 -34.21
C PHE A 448 -6.32 -5.79 -34.10
N GLY A 449 -6.11 -6.56 -33.03
CA GLY A 449 -6.84 -7.79 -32.78
C GLY A 449 -6.40 -8.48 -31.50
N ASP A 450 -7.33 -9.22 -30.90
CA ASP A 450 -7.08 -10.03 -29.70
C ASP A 450 -6.70 -11.46 -30.11
N GLY A 451 -5.42 -11.82 -29.96
CA GLY A 451 -4.88 -13.14 -30.29
C GLY A 451 -5.44 -14.30 -29.46
N THR A 452 -6.28 -14.05 -28.45
CA THR A 452 -7.00 -15.09 -27.72
C THR A 452 -8.27 -15.55 -28.46
N ARG A 453 -8.66 -14.85 -29.53
CA ARG A 453 -9.85 -15.12 -30.32
C ARG A 453 -9.48 -15.91 -31.58
N LYS A 454 -10.20 -17.00 -31.84
CA LYS A 454 -9.99 -17.87 -33.01
C LYS A 454 -10.24 -17.14 -34.35
N ASP A 455 -11.32 -16.35 -34.42
CA ASP A 455 -11.68 -15.58 -35.61
C ASP A 455 -10.61 -14.54 -35.98
N VAL A 456 -9.97 -13.91 -34.99
CA VAL A 456 -8.83 -12.99 -35.19
C VAL A 456 -7.61 -13.72 -35.71
N LEU A 457 -7.28 -14.90 -35.18
CA LEU A 457 -6.18 -15.73 -35.66
C LEU A 457 -6.40 -16.17 -37.13
N GLU A 458 -7.62 -16.58 -37.48
CA GLU A 458 -7.97 -16.94 -38.86
C GLU A 458 -7.87 -15.75 -39.82
N ALA A 459 -8.42 -14.59 -39.43
CA ALA A 459 -8.36 -13.36 -40.20
C ALA A 459 -6.90 -12.88 -40.39
N SER A 460 -6.05 -13.07 -39.37
CA SER A 460 -4.61 -12.73 -39.47
C SER A 460 -3.77 -13.71 -40.30
N GLY A 461 -4.36 -14.78 -40.80
CA GLY A 461 -3.74 -15.72 -41.73
C GLY A 461 -2.93 -16.83 -41.04
N ILE A 462 -3.32 -17.28 -39.83
CA ILE A 462 -2.63 -18.35 -39.10
C ILE A 462 -2.43 -19.64 -39.92
N ARG A 463 -3.38 -19.99 -40.81
CA ARG A 463 -3.28 -21.17 -41.67
C ARG A 463 -2.19 -21.08 -42.73
N LYS A 464 -1.66 -19.87 -43.05
CA LYS A 464 -0.56 -19.65 -43.95
C LYS A 464 0.76 -19.52 -43.21
N ALA A 465 0.72 -19.20 -41.93
CA ALA A 465 1.91 -19.00 -41.13
C ALA A 465 2.67 -20.32 -40.91
N LYS A 466 3.98 -20.32 -41.17
CA LYS A 466 4.89 -21.43 -40.85
C LYS A 466 5.26 -21.42 -39.37
N ILE A 467 5.33 -20.22 -38.76
CA ILE A 467 5.67 -19.99 -37.35
C ILE A 467 4.70 -18.99 -36.77
N VAL A 468 4.19 -19.29 -35.58
CA VAL A 468 3.49 -18.32 -34.72
C VAL A 468 4.39 -17.95 -33.55
N ALA A 469 4.76 -16.66 -33.47
CA ALA A 469 5.57 -16.09 -32.41
C ALA A 469 4.68 -15.42 -31.35
N VAL A 470 4.50 -16.05 -30.20
CA VAL A 470 3.69 -15.51 -29.08
C VAL A 470 4.58 -14.66 -28.17
N CYS A 471 4.47 -13.32 -28.33
CA CYS A 471 5.29 -12.31 -27.64
C CYS A 471 4.51 -11.52 -26.58
N THR A 472 3.38 -12.06 -26.07
CA THR A 472 2.56 -11.41 -25.05
C THR A 472 3.28 -11.35 -23.70
N HIS A 473 2.90 -10.37 -22.85
CA HIS A 473 3.61 -10.11 -21.58
C HIS A 473 2.97 -10.78 -20.36
N LYS A 474 1.73 -11.29 -20.48
CA LYS A 474 0.99 -11.94 -19.39
C LYS A 474 1.04 -13.45 -19.57
N LYS A 475 1.45 -14.17 -18.52
CA LYS A 475 1.53 -15.64 -18.49
C LYS A 475 0.19 -16.28 -18.87
N GLU A 476 -0.91 -15.81 -18.28
CA GLU A 476 -2.24 -16.35 -18.52
C GLU A 476 -2.69 -16.19 -19.96
N THR A 477 -2.45 -15.01 -20.56
CA THR A 477 -2.77 -14.73 -21.95
C THR A 477 -1.93 -15.60 -22.89
N THR A 478 -0.62 -15.75 -22.61
CA THR A 478 0.27 -16.60 -23.38
C THR A 478 -0.21 -18.06 -23.36
N ASN A 479 -0.52 -18.60 -22.17
CA ASN A 479 -1.03 -19.97 -22.02
C ASN A 479 -2.34 -20.19 -22.77
N HIS A 480 -3.25 -19.21 -22.72
CA HIS A 480 -4.52 -19.31 -23.45
C HIS A 480 -4.30 -19.36 -24.96
N ILE A 481 -3.43 -18.50 -25.50
CA ILE A 481 -3.09 -18.48 -26.93
C ILE A 481 -2.41 -19.79 -27.35
N VAL A 482 -1.45 -20.28 -26.57
CA VAL A 482 -0.74 -21.53 -26.85
C VAL A 482 -1.72 -22.71 -26.89
N ASN A 483 -2.58 -22.84 -25.87
CA ASN A 483 -3.59 -23.90 -25.83
C ASN A 483 -4.55 -23.82 -27.02
N LEU A 484 -5.02 -22.63 -27.39
CA LEU A 484 -5.91 -22.42 -28.52
C LEU A 484 -5.24 -22.84 -29.83
N ILE A 485 -3.98 -22.45 -30.04
CA ILE A 485 -3.25 -22.78 -31.28
C ILE A 485 -2.95 -24.28 -31.35
N GLN A 486 -2.52 -24.91 -30.27
CA GLN A 486 -2.24 -26.34 -30.24
C GLN A 486 -3.50 -27.18 -30.48
N SER A 487 -4.66 -26.75 -29.97
CA SER A 487 -5.93 -27.46 -30.16
C SER A 487 -6.51 -27.31 -31.55
N GLU A 488 -6.37 -26.13 -32.19
CA GLU A 488 -7.07 -25.80 -33.44
C GLU A 488 -6.15 -25.80 -34.67
N TYR A 489 -4.83 -25.64 -34.48
CA TYR A 489 -3.81 -25.51 -35.54
C TYR A 489 -2.56 -26.33 -35.19
N PRO A 490 -2.65 -27.65 -35.03
CA PRO A 490 -1.55 -28.50 -34.53
C PRO A 490 -0.30 -28.52 -35.42
N ASP A 491 -0.45 -28.21 -36.69
CA ASP A 491 0.65 -28.20 -37.65
C ASP A 491 1.53 -26.94 -37.61
N VAL A 492 1.11 -25.92 -36.87
CA VAL A 492 1.81 -24.65 -36.76
C VAL A 492 2.91 -24.70 -35.71
N ARG A 493 4.12 -24.31 -36.11
CA ARG A 493 5.27 -24.23 -35.21
C ARG A 493 5.12 -23.06 -34.23
N LEU A 494 5.19 -23.33 -32.94
CA LEU A 494 5.04 -22.34 -31.87
C LEU A 494 6.37 -21.90 -31.27
N PHE A 495 6.66 -20.60 -31.36
CA PHE A 495 7.78 -19.93 -30.70
C PHE A 495 7.23 -18.97 -29.66
N VAL A 496 7.55 -19.21 -28.37
CA VAL A 496 6.85 -18.56 -27.28
C VAL A 496 7.81 -17.84 -26.34
N ARG A 497 7.52 -16.58 -26.04
CA ARG A 497 8.18 -15.88 -24.96
C ARG A 497 7.66 -16.40 -23.61
N SER A 498 8.53 -16.96 -22.79
CA SER A 498 8.21 -17.35 -21.43
C SER A 498 8.50 -16.19 -20.44
N TYR A 499 7.66 -16.09 -19.42
CA TYR A 499 7.76 -15.05 -18.39
C TYR A 499 8.88 -15.33 -17.38
N ASP A 500 8.87 -16.54 -16.83
CA ASP A 500 9.80 -17.01 -15.80
C ASP A 500 10.19 -18.48 -16.04
N ARG A 501 11.00 -19.02 -15.14
CA ARG A 501 11.47 -20.42 -15.21
C ARG A 501 10.33 -21.43 -15.12
N GLU A 502 9.37 -21.20 -14.25
CA GLU A 502 8.22 -22.08 -14.09
C GLU A 502 7.36 -22.13 -15.36
N HIS A 503 7.15 -20.98 -15.97
CA HIS A 503 6.46 -20.88 -17.26
C HIS A 503 7.22 -21.58 -18.39
N THR A 504 8.56 -21.50 -18.42
CA THR A 504 9.40 -22.25 -19.35
C THR A 504 9.15 -23.76 -19.23
N LEU A 505 9.17 -24.29 -17.99
CA LEU A 505 8.90 -25.70 -17.76
C LEU A 505 7.50 -26.12 -18.18
N GLN A 506 6.49 -25.27 -17.92
CA GLN A 506 5.11 -25.52 -18.38
C GLN A 506 5.01 -25.57 -19.90
N LEU A 507 5.62 -24.63 -20.62
CA LEU A 507 5.60 -24.57 -22.08
C LEU A 507 6.34 -25.77 -22.71
N ARG A 508 7.47 -26.21 -22.14
CA ARG A 508 8.17 -27.42 -22.55
C ARG A 508 7.31 -28.68 -22.37
N ALA A 509 6.63 -28.79 -21.22
CA ALA A 509 5.72 -29.90 -20.94
C ALA A 509 4.52 -29.92 -21.91
N GLN A 510 4.09 -28.77 -22.41
CA GLN A 510 3.05 -28.65 -23.44
C GLN A 510 3.57 -28.96 -24.86
N GLY A 511 4.86 -29.18 -25.05
CA GLY A 511 5.44 -29.49 -26.38
C GLY A 511 5.58 -28.27 -27.28
N VAL A 512 5.77 -27.07 -26.73
CA VAL A 512 6.14 -25.88 -27.52
C VAL A 512 7.52 -26.10 -28.12
N GLU A 513 7.67 -25.83 -29.43
CA GLU A 513 8.92 -26.12 -30.15
C GLU A 513 10.09 -25.26 -29.68
N TYR A 514 9.85 -23.99 -29.39
CA TYR A 514 10.87 -23.07 -28.93
C TYR A 514 10.28 -22.09 -27.89
N GLU A 515 10.96 -21.94 -26.78
CA GLU A 515 10.64 -20.95 -25.78
C GLU A 515 11.88 -20.18 -25.33
N LEU A 516 11.70 -18.89 -25.02
CA LEU A 516 12.78 -18.03 -24.53
C LEU A 516 12.33 -17.20 -23.34
N ARG A 517 13.08 -17.24 -22.25
CA ARG A 517 12.83 -16.38 -21.08
C ARG A 517 13.24 -14.94 -21.36
N GLU A 518 12.30 -14.01 -21.14
CA GLU A 518 12.42 -12.59 -21.49
C GLU A 518 13.72 -11.93 -21.01
N THR A 519 14.09 -12.17 -19.74
CA THR A 519 15.17 -11.45 -19.06
C THR A 519 16.48 -12.25 -19.00
N PHE A 520 16.48 -13.52 -19.38
CA PHE A 520 17.62 -14.40 -19.18
C PHE A 520 18.83 -13.99 -20.02
N GLU A 521 18.67 -13.86 -21.33
CA GLU A 521 19.75 -13.50 -22.24
C GLU A 521 20.28 -12.07 -21.98
N SER A 522 19.39 -11.12 -21.71
CA SER A 522 19.79 -9.77 -21.34
C SER A 522 20.49 -9.72 -19.99
N GLY A 523 20.09 -10.54 -19.02
CA GLY A 523 20.75 -10.68 -17.73
C GLY A 523 22.15 -11.26 -17.85
N LEU A 524 22.32 -12.30 -18.67
CA LEU A 524 23.63 -12.90 -18.95
C LEU A 524 24.59 -11.88 -19.59
N LEU A 525 24.13 -11.14 -20.59
CA LEU A 525 24.93 -10.11 -21.24
C LEU A 525 25.29 -8.97 -20.27
N PHE A 526 24.33 -8.51 -19.47
CA PHE A 526 24.56 -7.47 -18.46
C PHE A 526 25.60 -7.92 -17.42
N GLY A 527 25.51 -9.17 -16.93
CA GLY A 527 26.49 -9.75 -16.01
C GLY A 527 27.90 -9.80 -16.62
N GLN A 528 28.03 -10.25 -17.89
CA GLN A 528 29.30 -10.26 -18.62
C GLN A 528 29.90 -8.85 -18.68
N ARG A 529 29.14 -7.85 -19.13
CA ARG A 529 29.65 -6.46 -19.24
C ARG A 529 30.00 -5.85 -17.89
N THR A 530 29.33 -6.26 -16.84
CA THR A 530 29.69 -5.84 -15.47
C THR A 530 31.03 -6.41 -15.03
N LEU A 531 31.32 -7.70 -15.32
CA LEU A 531 32.61 -8.32 -15.04
C LEU A 531 33.74 -7.63 -15.81
N GLU A 532 33.51 -7.31 -17.08
CA GLU A 532 34.47 -6.53 -17.91
C GLU A 532 34.72 -5.13 -17.32
N GLY A 533 33.67 -4.43 -16.86
CA GLY A 533 33.75 -3.14 -16.19
C GLY A 533 34.55 -3.18 -14.87
N LEU A 534 34.62 -4.35 -14.23
CA LEU A 534 35.44 -4.59 -13.04
C LEU A 534 36.89 -4.98 -13.40
N GLY A 535 37.26 -5.00 -14.68
CA GLY A 535 38.63 -5.27 -15.14
C GLY A 535 38.91 -6.72 -15.55
N MET A 536 37.88 -7.57 -15.68
CA MET A 536 38.04 -8.93 -16.17
C MET A 536 38.24 -8.94 -17.69
N ALA A 537 39.11 -9.80 -18.21
CA ALA A 537 39.31 -9.96 -19.65
C ALA A 537 38.02 -10.43 -20.34
N GLU A 538 37.70 -9.88 -21.52
CA GLU A 538 36.48 -10.17 -22.29
C GLU A 538 36.28 -11.69 -22.52
N ALA A 539 37.34 -12.40 -22.93
CA ALA A 539 37.28 -13.84 -23.13
C ALA A 539 36.93 -14.63 -21.86
N GLN A 540 37.42 -14.19 -20.72
CA GLN A 540 37.12 -14.82 -19.42
C GLN A 540 35.68 -14.53 -18.99
N ALA A 541 35.21 -13.29 -19.11
CA ALA A 541 33.85 -12.89 -18.81
C ALA A 541 32.85 -13.61 -19.73
N TYR A 542 33.18 -13.79 -21.00
CA TYR A 542 32.40 -14.59 -21.95
C TYR A 542 32.32 -16.06 -21.53
N GLY A 543 33.45 -16.67 -21.13
CA GLY A 543 33.48 -18.05 -20.67
C GLY A 543 32.57 -18.29 -19.46
N ILE A 544 32.59 -17.38 -18.48
CA ILE A 544 31.70 -17.42 -17.31
C ILE A 544 30.23 -17.33 -17.72
N ARG A 545 29.91 -16.44 -18.67
CA ARG A 545 28.53 -16.30 -19.17
C ARG A 545 28.02 -17.61 -19.79
N GLU A 546 28.84 -18.25 -20.64
CA GLU A 546 28.44 -19.51 -21.29
C GLU A 546 28.33 -20.66 -20.27
N GLU A 547 29.20 -20.70 -19.29
CA GLU A 547 29.10 -21.68 -18.19
C GLU A 547 27.79 -21.51 -17.40
N VAL A 548 27.40 -20.28 -17.07
CA VAL A 548 26.13 -20.01 -16.37
C VAL A 548 24.94 -20.38 -17.25
N ARG A 549 25.00 -20.12 -18.57
CA ARG A 549 23.97 -20.52 -19.53
C ARG A 549 23.78 -22.03 -19.53
N GLN A 550 24.88 -22.78 -19.66
CA GLN A 550 24.83 -24.25 -19.70
C GLN A 550 24.26 -24.84 -18.41
N ARG A 551 24.73 -24.37 -17.27
CA ARG A 551 24.22 -24.82 -15.96
C ARG A 551 22.73 -24.51 -15.77
N ASP A 552 22.26 -23.38 -16.31
CA ASP A 552 20.85 -23.04 -16.24
C ASP A 552 20.01 -24.00 -17.08
N GLU A 553 20.49 -24.40 -18.26
CA GLU A 553 19.82 -25.38 -19.12
C GLU A 553 19.83 -26.78 -18.48
N ASP A 554 20.97 -27.23 -17.97
CA ASP A 554 21.08 -28.51 -17.24
C ASP A 554 20.10 -28.54 -16.06
N ARG A 555 19.99 -27.43 -15.35
CA ARG A 555 19.03 -27.30 -14.25
C ARG A 555 17.58 -27.34 -14.72
N LEU A 556 17.24 -26.78 -15.87
CA LEU A 556 15.90 -26.90 -16.45
C LEU A 556 15.56 -28.37 -16.77
N HIS A 557 16.52 -29.13 -17.31
CA HIS A 557 16.34 -30.58 -17.55
C HIS A 557 16.05 -31.35 -16.26
N VAL A 558 16.84 -31.13 -15.22
CA VAL A 558 16.61 -31.75 -13.90
C VAL A 558 15.25 -31.36 -13.32
N GLN A 559 14.90 -30.09 -13.43
CA GLN A 559 13.62 -29.60 -12.91
C GLN A 559 12.40 -30.11 -13.68
N ALA A 560 12.54 -30.39 -14.97
CA ALA A 560 11.48 -31.00 -15.76
C ALA A 560 11.09 -32.40 -15.27
N SER A 561 12.06 -33.17 -14.74
CA SER A 561 11.84 -34.55 -14.25
C SER A 561 11.57 -34.64 -12.75
N GLU A 562 12.21 -33.78 -11.93
CA GLU A 562 12.24 -33.89 -10.46
C GLU A 562 11.50 -32.75 -9.75
N GLY A 563 10.99 -31.78 -10.49
CA GLY A 563 10.24 -30.61 -9.95
C GLY A 563 11.10 -29.37 -9.70
N ILE A 564 10.44 -28.24 -9.51
CA ILE A 564 11.05 -26.88 -9.53
C ILE A 564 12.15 -26.66 -8.48
N MET A 565 12.14 -27.42 -7.39
CA MET A 565 13.14 -27.32 -6.32
C MET A 565 14.40 -28.14 -6.57
N ALA A 566 14.42 -28.99 -7.60
CA ALA A 566 15.58 -29.80 -7.96
C ALA A 566 16.71 -28.99 -8.58
N GLY A 567 17.91 -29.56 -8.63
CA GLY A 567 19.07 -28.94 -9.27
C GLY A 567 19.66 -27.73 -8.53
N ARG A 568 19.40 -27.57 -7.20
CA ARG A 568 19.97 -26.46 -6.42
C ARG A 568 21.49 -26.43 -6.40
N HIS A 569 22.13 -27.59 -6.47
CA HIS A 569 23.59 -27.71 -6.53
C HIS A 569 24.20 -27.08 -7.78
N LEU A 570 23.43 -26.92 -8.86
CA LEU A 570 23.85 -26.28 -10.10
C LEU A 570 23.83 -24.73 -10.04
N LEU A 571 23.30 -24.14 -8.95
CA LEU A 571 23.27 -22.68 -8.77
C LEU A 571 24.63 -22.12 -8.33
N PHE A 572 25.47 -22.89 -7.66
CA PHE A 572 26.70 -22.40 -7.03
C PHE A 572 27.91 -23.15 -7.54
N ASN A 573 28.98 -22.44 -7.86
CA ASN A 573 30.25 -23.01 -8.31
C ASN A 573 31.04 -23.70 -7.19
N LYS A 574 30.77 -23.33 -5.95
CA LYS A 574 31.32 -23.91 -4.74
C LYS A 574 30.26 -23.85 -3.64
N PRO A 575 30.22 -24.79 -2.70
CA PRO A 575 29.42 -24.61 -1.51
C PRO A 575 29.81 -23.27 -0.87
N VAL A 576 28.81 -22.44 -0.57
CA VAL A 576 29.04 -21.16 0.12
C VAL A 576 29.54 -21.51 1.52
N THR A 577 30.84 -21.55 1.67
CA THR A 577 31.47 -21.51 3.00
C THR A 577 31.41 -20.05 3.42
N PRO A 578 30.77 -19.71 4.55
CA PRO A 578 30.79 -18.34 5.06
C PRO A 578 32.24 -17.93 5.27
N GLU A 579 32.72 -16.96 4.51
CA GLU A 579 34.01 -16.36 4.83
C GLU A 579 33.83 -15.54 6.11
N PRO A 580 34.66 -15.79 7.16
CA PRO A 580 34.60 -14.97 8.34
C PRO A 580 34.96 -13.53 7.98
N LEU A 581 34.25 -12.56 8.56
CA LEU A 581 34.46 -11.11 8.37
C LEU A 581 35.90 -10.66 8.66
N VAL A 582 36.65 -11.46 9.43
CA VAL A 582 38.08 -11.30 9.70
C VAL A 582 38.76 -12.64 9.43
N LYS A 583 39.77 -12.66 8.55
CA LYS A 583 40.58 -13.88 8.36
C LYS A 583 41.18 -14.31 9.68
N PRO A 584 40.92 -15.55 10.15
CA PRO A 584 41.55 -16.04 11.38
C PRO A 584 43.06 -16.09 11.19
N THR A 585 43.80 -15.68 12.22
CA THR A 585 45.26 -15.71 12.24
C THR A 585 45.84 -17.12 12.21
N ARG A 586 44.98 -18.16 12.41
CA ARG A 586 45.31 -19.57 12.29
C ARG A 586 44.23 -20.28 11.50
N GLU A 587 44.62 -21.19 10.61
CA GLU A 587 43.66 -22.06 9.92
C GLU A 587 42.99 -23.01 10.93
N GLY A 588 41.64 -23.03 10.93
CA GLY A 588 40.86 -23.95 11.76
C GLY A 588 40.99 -25.39 11.26
N GLN A 589 41.13 -26.33 12.18
CA GLN A 589 41.11 -27.76 11.86
C GLN A 589 39.66 -28.26 11.73
N ARG A 590 39.40 -29.18 10.79
CA ARG A 590 38.10 -29.83 10.65
C ARG A 590 37.79 -30.66 11.88
N ILE A 591 36.61 -30.51 12.44
CA ILE A 591 36.12 -31.21 13.65
C ILE A 591 35.85 -32.70 13.37
N ASP A 592 35.74 -33.09 12.09
CA ASP A 592 35.44 -34.45 11.63
C ASP A 592 36.68 -35.35 11.47
N LYS A 593 37.87 -34.81 11.73
CA LYS A 593 39.11 -35.64 11.77
C LYS A 593 39.29 -36.25 13.13
N GLY A 594 39.43 -37.60 13.12
CA GLY A 594 39.72 -38.34 14.35
C GLY A 594 41.04 -37.94 15.02
N PRO A 595 41.27 -38.31 16.30
CA PRO A 595 42.43 -37.86 17.07
C PRO A 595 43.79 -38.27 16.48
N GLU A 596 43.83 -39.24 15.56
CA GLU A 596 45.08 -39.72 14.94
C GLU A 596 45.60 -38.79 13.80
N ASP A 597 44.80 -37.84 13.31
CA ASP A 597 45.17 -36.92 12.24
C ASP A 597 45.68 -35.55 12.74
N ILE A 598 45.84 -35.37 14.05
CA ILE A 598 46.32 -34.10 14.61
C ILE A 598 47.85 -34.09 14.57
N VAL A 599 48.42 -33.55 13.51
CA VAL A 599 49.86 -33.24 13.48
C VAL A 599 50.09 -32.04 14.40
N VAL A 600 50.75 -32.31 15.55
CA VAL A 600 51.23 -31.23 16.44
C VAL A 600 52.30 -30.48 15.70
N PRO A 601 52.16 -29.14 15.46
CA PRO A 601 53.24 -28.38 14.83
C PRO A 601 54.47 -28.42 15.74
N SER A 602 55.60 -28.84 15.18
CA SER A 602 56.88 -28.75 15.84
C SER A 602 57.14 -27.31 16.28
N SER A 603 57.60 -27.13 17.51
CA SER A 603 57.96 -25.85 18.13
C SER A 603 58.83 -25.01 17.20
N PRO A 604 58.64 -23.67 17.17
CA PRO A 604 59.45 -22.78 16.32
C PRO A 604 60.90 -22.87 16.72
N GLN A 605 61.76 -23.20 15.74
CA GLN A 605 63.20 -23.11 15.89
C GLN A 605 63.55 -21.64 16.20
N ALA A 606 64.33 -21.46 17.27
CA ALA A 606 64.89 -20.19 17.68
C ALA A 606 65.69 -19.58 16.52
N VAL A 607 65.33 -18.37 16.11
CA VAL A 607 66.12 -17.55 15.20
C VAL A 607 67.38 -17.11 15.96
N PRO A 608 68.61 -17.33 15.42
CA PRO A 608 69.81 -16.78 16.02
C PRO A 608 69.79 -15.26 15.90
N ALA A 609 70.16 -14.60 16.99
CA ALA A 609 70.40 -13.15 17.00
C ALA A 609 71.63 -12.82 16.14
N GLU A 610 71.48 -11.94 15.17
CA GLU A 610 72.45 -10.97 14.69
C GLU A 610 71.73 -9.65 14.42
#